data_43106a8a4ceb1b5b495f92d071f99352
#
_entry.id   43106a8a4ceb1b5b495f92d071f99352
#
_cell.length_a   1.000
_cell.length_b   1.000
_cell.length_c   1.000
_cell.angle_alpha   90.00
_cell.angle_beta   90.00
_cell.angle_gamma   90.00
#
_symmetry.space_group_name_H-M   'P 1'
#
loop_
_entity.id
_entity.type
_entity.pdbx_description
1 polymer ?
#
loop_
_entity_poly.entity_id
_entity_poly.type
_entity_poly.pdbx_seq_one_letter_code
_entity_poly.pdbx_strand_id
1 'polypeptide(L)'
;YEYVIEHAEYEENSPHNQDMYSAVLGRTVCQGYAMMFKYLCDRAGISSLIVTGTTSDANHAWNMVYLDGAWCAVDCTYGDGDYLGKGISYSWFGVPLDVVKLTRTLDNEDMLPQEASVEDDYYYRNGLYFTSYDLKVLQGMTTSSNYITFKFSDRETYDTACHSLFEKGDYKYLIPTARGGTITYMQEPNSLAVFI
;
A
#
# COMPACT_ATOMS: atom_id res chain seq x y z
N TYR A 1 -10.71 0.61 4.92
CA TYR A 1 -9.41 1.08 4.50
C TYR A 1 -9.51 2.54 4.03
N GLU A 2 -10.17 2.80 2.92
CA GLU A 2 -10.34 4.12 2.31
C GLU A 2 -10.88 5.16 3.29
N TYR A 3 -11.93 4.80 4.05
CA TYR A 3 -12.50 5.69 5.05
C TYR A 3 -11.47 6.18 6.09
N VAL A 4 -10.56 5.29 6.54
CA VAL A 4 -9.53 5.67 7.51
C VAL A 4 -8.56 6.67 6.90
N ILE A 5 -8.13 6.43 5.67
CA ILE A 5 -7.20 7.30 4.94
C ILE A 5 -7.82 8.66 4.63
N GLU A 6 -9.07 8.68 4.14
CA GLU A 6 -9.77 9.91 3.81
C GLU A 6 -10.14 10.75 5.05
N HIS A 7 -10.23 10.11 6.23
CA HIS A 7 -10.61 10.78 7.46
C HIS A 7 -9.42 11.29 8.27
N ALA A 8 -8.28 10.60 8.24
CA ALA A 8 -7.09 10.92 9.03
C ALA A 8 -6.00 11.57 8.17
N GLU A 9 -5.31 12.54 8.74
CA GLU A 9 -4.13 13.20 8.20
C GLU A 9 -2.93 12.86 9.09
N TYR A 10 -1.78 12.54 8.50
CA TYR A 10 -0.57 12.19 9.24
C TYR A 10 0.05 13.43 9.90
N GLU A 11 0.04 13.49 11.22
CA GLU A 11 0.48 14.66 11.99
C GLU A 11 1.25 14.25 13.24
N GLU A 12 2.57 14.39 13.21
CA GLU A 12 3.46 14.01 14.31
C GLU A 12 3.33 14.93 15.54
N ASN A 13 2.99 16.19 15.33
CA ASN A 13 2.95 17.21 16.37
C ASN A 13 1.56 17.39 16.99
N SER A 14 0.58 16.59 16.59
CA SER A 14 -0.76 16.63 17.15
C SER A 14 -0.76 16.11 18.60
N PRO A 15 -1.47 16.76 19.53
CA PRO A 15 -1.70 16.21 20.88
C PRO A 15 -2.38 14.84 20.77
N HIS A 16 -1.94 13.88 21.61
CA HIS A 16 -2.49 12.53 21.63
C HIS A 16 -2.38 11.76 20.29
N ASN A 17 -1.39 12.09 19.47
CA ASN A 17 -1.24 11.57 18.10
C ASN A 17 -1.11 10.04 17.98
N GLN A 18 -0.94 9.31 19.08
CA GLN A 18 -0.80 7.85 19.11
C GLN A 18 -2.02 7.12 19.70
N ASP A 19 -3.12 7.80 19.89
CA ASP A 19 -4.32 7.19 20.46
C ASP A 19 -5.55 7.26 19.53
N MET A 20 -6.60 6.56 19.93
CA MET A 20 -7.85 6.53 19.16
C MET A 20 -8.52 7.91 19.10
N TYR A 21 -8.30 8.76 20.09
CA TYR A 21 -8.92 10.09 20.12
C TYR A 21 -8.38 10.98 18.99
N SER A 22 -7.06 10.98 18.78
CA SER A 22 -6.45 11.70 17.66
C SER A 22 -6.93 11.21 16.30
N ALA A 23 -7.05 9.89 16.15
CA ALA A 23 -7.59 9.30 14.92
C ALA A 23 -9.03 9.75 14.63
N VAL A 24 -9.88 9.81 15.65
CA VAL A 24 -11.26 10.31 15.52
C VAL A 24 -11.30 11.81 15.18
N LEU A 25 -10.35 12.59 15.68
CA LEU A 25 -10.19 14.01 15.32
C LEU A 25 -9.55 14.24 13.94
N GLY A 26 -9.10 13.18 13.28
CA GLY A 26 -8.56 13.24 11.93
C GLY A 26 -7.09 13.65 11.83
N ARG A 27 -6.32 13.66 12.96
CA ARG A 27 -4.88 13.99 12.96
C ARG A 27 -4.12 13.05 13.87
N THR A 28 -3.35 12.15 13.29
CA THR A 28 -2.70 11.07 14.05
C THR A 28 -1.43 10.58 13.37
N VAL A 29 -0.73 9.63 14.00
CA VAL A 29 0.37 8.87 13.42
C VAL A 29 -0.03 7.41 13.18
N CYS A 30 0.88 6.58 12.75
CA CYS A 30 0.64 5.17 12.39
C CYS A 30 -0.18 4.39 13.42
N GLN A 31 0.09 4.59 14.71
CA GLN A 31 -0.65 3.93 15.79
C GLN A 31 -2.15 4.27 15.77
N GLY A 32 -2.51 5.52 15.54
CA GLY A 32 -3.91 5.93 15.48
C GLY A 32 -4.62 5.42 14.21
N TYR A 33 -3.95 5.43 13.06
CA TYR A 33 -4.45 4.78 11.84
C TYR A 33 -4.76 3.30 12.09
N ALA A 34 -3.81 2.57 12.69
CA ALA A 34 -3.98 1.15 13.01
C ALA A 34 -5.13 0.90 14.01
N MET A 35 -5.27 1.74 15.04
CA MET A 35 -6.36 1.64 16.01
C MET A 35 -7.72 1.91 15.37
N MET A 36 -7.82 2.93 14.52
CA MET A 36 -9.07 3.26 13.84
C MET A 36 -9.51 2.16 12.88
N PHE A 37 -8.58 1.65 12.09
CA PHE A 37 -8.85 0.52 11.19
C PHE A 37 -9.32 -0.72 11.97
N LYS A 38 -8.61 -1.07 13.05
CA LYS A 38 -8.98 -2.18 13.95
C LYS A 38 -10.38 -1.99 14.51
N TYR A 39 -10.71 -0.81 15.02
CA TYR A 39 -12.02 -0.50 15.57
C TYR A 39 -13.15 -0.69 14.53
N LEU A 40 -12.94 -0.19 13.32
CA LEU A 40 -13.92 -0.33 12.24
C LEU A 40 -14.10 -1.79 11.81
N CYS A 41 -13.02 -2.57 11.74
CA CYS A 41 -13.06 -4.01 11.49
C CYS A 41 -13.90 -4.73 12.57
N ASP A 42 -13.64 -4.45 13.84
CA ASP A 42 -14.39 -5.04 14.96
C ASP A 42 -15.89 -4.71 14.87
N ARG A 43 -16.22 -3.47 14.52
CA ARG A 43 -17.61 -3.05 14.33
C ARG A 43 -18.28 -3.72 13.12
N ALA A 44 -17.51 -4.09 12.12
CA ALA A 44 -17.97 -4.81 10.93
C ALA A 44 -17.98 -6.34 11.11
N GLY A 45 -17.49 -6.87 12.25
CA GLY A 45 -17.34 -8.30 12.48
C GLY A 45 -16.19 -8.94 11.71
N ILE A 46 -15.19 -8.16 11.31
CA ILE A 46 -14.00 -8.60 10.59
C ILE A 46 -12.88 -8.80 11.60
N SER A 47 -12.28 -9.99 11.62
CA SER A 47 -11.14 -10.28 12.49
C SER A 47 -9.92 -9.49 12.05
N SER A 48 -9.32 -8.75 12.99
CA SER A 48 -8.11 -7.97 12.72
C SER A 48 -7.22 -7.85 13.95
N LEU A 49 -5.95 -7.58 13.74
CA LEU A 49 -4.93 -7.38 14.78
C LEU A 49 -4.19 -6.07 14.49
N ILE A 50 -3.69 -5.42 15.54
CA ILE A 50 -2.66 -4.38 15.39
C ILE A 50 -1.32 -5.08 15.50
N VAL A 51 -0.43 -4.80 14.57
CA VAL A 51 0.93 -5.31 14.51
C VAL A 51 1.89 -4.13 14.66
N THR A 52 2.96 -4.35 15.42
CA THR A 52 4.05 -3.41 15.55
C THR A 52 5.36 -4.00 15.05
N GLY A 53 6.29 -3.15 14.71
CA GLY A 53 7.60 -3.53 14.23
C GLY A 53 8.41 -2.33 13.78
N THR A 54 9.38 -2.55 12.89
CA THR A 54 10.19 -1.47 12.31
C THR A 54 10.12 -1.50 10.80
N THR A 55 10.11 -0.32 10.20
CA THR A 55 10.46 -0.10 8.79
C THR A 55 11.96 0.20 8.70
N SER A 56 12.48 0.59 7.52
CA SER A 56 13.90 0.95 7.36
C SER A 56 14.37 1.99 8.38
N ASP A 57 13.52 2.91 8.79
CA ASP A 57 13.93 4.14 9.48
C ASP A 57 13.21 4.39 10.82
N ALA A 58 12.12 3.68 11.12
CA ALA A 58 11.31 3.99 12.31
C ALA A 58 10.50 2.81 12.84
N ASN A 59 10.11 2.90 14.11
CA ASN A 59 9.06 2.07 14.68
C ASN A 59 7.73 2.37 13.97
N HIS A 60 6.96 1.34 13.69
CA HIS A 60 5.73 1.45 12.94
C HIS A 60 4.63 0.54 13.46
N ALA A 61 3.38 0.92 13.21
CA ALA A 61 2.20 0.12 13.54
C ALA A 61 1.28 0.03 12.32
N TRP A 62 0.78 -1.17 12.06
CA TRP A 62 -0.18 -1.47 10.99
C TRP A 62 -1.14 -2.56 11.43
N ASN A 63 -1.87 -3.15 10.51
CA ASN A 63 -2.84 -4.20 10.85
C ASN A 63 -2.57 -5.50 10.08
N MET A 64 -2.98 -6.60 10.68
CA MET A 64 -3.35 -7.80 9.94
C MET A 64 -4.85 -7.97 10.00
N VAL A 65 -5.45 -8.43 8.91
CA VAL A 65 -6.89 -8.63 8.77
C VAL A 65 -7.17 -9.98 8.12
N TYR A 66 -8.22 -10.65 8.58
CA TYR A 66 -8.67 -11.89 7.98
C TYR A 66 -9.71 -11.63 6.91
N LEU A 67 -9.32 -11.82 5.65
CA LEU A 67 -10.14 -11.62 4.46
C LEU A 67 -10.19 -12.90 3.65
N ASP A 68 -11.39 -13.31 3.23
CA ASP A 68 -11.62 -14.42 2.28
C ASP A 68 -10.88 -15.74 2.59
N GLY A 69 -10.64 -16.01 3.86
CA GLY A 69 -10.03 -17.26 4.30
C GLY A 69 -8.54 -17.17 4.64
N ALA A 70 -7.90 -16.01 4.48
CA ALA A 70 -6.49 -15.80 4.78
C ALA A 70 -6.23 -14.54 5.60
N TRP A 71 -5.09 -14.49 6.28
CA TRP A 71 -4.60 -13.30 6.96
C TRP A 71 -3.67 -12.51 6.05
N CYS A 72 -3.92 -11.22 5.91
CA CYS A 72 -3.08 -10.33 5.12
C CYS A 72 -2.82 -9.03 5.87
N ALA A 73 -1.74 -8.34 5.51
CA ALA A 73 -1.42 -7.06 6.08
C ALA A 73 -2.18 -5.92 5.39
N VAL A 74 -2.58 -4.94 6.18
CA VAL A 74 -3.16 -3.69 5.75
C VAL A 74 -2.50 -2.55 6.50
N ASP A 75 -2.01 -1.55 5.77
CA ASP A 75 -1.38 -0.39 6.35
C ASP A 75 -2.02 0.89 5.82
N CYS A 76 -2.90 1.49 6.62
CA CYS A 76 -3.58 2.72 6.25
C CYS A 76 -2.63 3.93 6.21
N THR A 77 -1.56 3.94 7.00
CA THR A 77 -0.58 5.03 7.01
C THR A 77 0.17 5.10 5.68
N TYR A 78 0.68 3.97 5.20
CA TYR A 78 1.34 3.90 3.89
C TYR A 78 0.34 3.91 2.72
N GLY A 79 -0.93 3.68 3.00
CA GLY A 79 -2.01 3.86 2.04
C GLY A 79 -2.40 5.31 1.83
N ASP A 80 -2.10 6.18 2.81
CA ASP A 80 -2.35 7.61 2.74
C ASP A 80 -1.33 8.27 1.81
N GLY A 81 -1.77 8.56 0.60
CA GLY A 81 -0.96 9.20 -0.44
C GLY A 81 -0.99 10.72 -0.43
N ASP A 82 -1.66 11.34 0.53
CA ASP A 82 -1.89 12.79 0.54
C ASP A 82 -0.60 13.59 0.65
N TYR A 83 0.42 13.07 1.36
CA TYR A 83 1.75 13.67 1.40
C TYR A 83 2.42 13.79 0.01
N LEU A 84 1.93 13.02 -0.97
CA LEU A 84 2.33 13.11 -2.38
C LEU A 84 1.28 13.85 -3.23
N GLY A 85 0.15 14.27 -2.64
CA GLY A 85 -0.99 14.85 -3.37
C GLY A 85 -1.68 13.87 -4.32
N LYS A 86 -1.72 12.57 -3.98
CA LYS A 86 -2.05 11.50 -4.93
C LYS A 86 -3.17 10.56 -4.50
N GLY A 87 -3.84 10.86 -3.40
CA GLY A 87 -4.94 10.03 -2.89
C GLY A 87 -4.50 8.67 -2.38
N ILE A 88 -5.40 7.70 -2.43
CA ILE A 88 -5.24 6.39 -1.79
C ILE A 88 -4.30 5.48 -2.57
N SER A 89 -3.30 4.91 -1.89
CA SER A 89 -2.46 3.82 -2.38
C SER A 89 -2.95 2.48 -1.85
N TYR A 90 -3.04 1.48 -2.71
CA TYR A 90 -3.37 0.10 -2.32
C TYR A 90 -2.14 -0.82 -2.23
N SER A 91 -0.93 -0.26 -2.31
CA SER A 91 0.32 -1.05 -2.25
C SER A 91 0.46 -1.87 -0.98
N TRP A 92 -0.19 -1.42 0.10
CA TRP A 92 -0.21 -2.08 1.40
C TRP A 92 -1.61 -2.55 1.81
N PHE A 93 -2.44 -2.95 0.86
CA PHE A 93 -3.75 -3.54 1.12
C PHE A 93 -3.80 -5.01 0.65
N GLY A 94 -3.99 -5.93 1.59
CA GLY A 94 -4.06 -7.36 1.32
C GLY A 94 -2.68 -8.02 1.15
N VAL A 95 -1.62 -7.44 1.70
CA VAL A 95 -0.24 -7.88 1.47
C VAL A 95 0.07 -9.16 2.26
N PRO A 96 0.61 -10.22 1.63
CA PRO A 96 1.07 -11.42 2.31
C PRO A 96 2.19 -11.13 3.32
N LEU A 97 2.22 -11.89 4.42
CA LEU A 97 3.18 -11.67 5.51
C LEU A 97 4.64 -11.84 5.08
N ASP A 98 4.93 -12.78 4.19
CA ASP A 98 6.26 -13.00 3.62
C ASP A 98 6.75 -11.80 2.79
N VAL A 99 5.83 -11.13 2.09
CA VAL A 99 6.13 -9.89 1.37
C VAL A 99 6.38 -8.72 2.34
N VAL A 100 5.60 -8.63 3.42
CA VAL A 100 5.83 -7.63 4.49
C VAL A 100 7.25 -7.74 5.05
N LYS A 101 7.73 -8.97 5.29
CA LYS A 101 9.07 -9.27 5.84
C LYS A 101 10.23 -8.83 4.93
N LEU A 102 9.99 -8.55 3.66
CA LEU A 102 11.05 -8.05 2.76
C LEU A 102 11.52 -6.64 3.14
N THR A 103 10.67 -5.85 3.78
CA THR A 103 10.93 -4.44 4.08
C THR A 103 10.68 -4.05 5.53
N ARG A 104 10.14 -4.98 6.35
CA ARG A 104 9.78 -4.72 7.75
C ARG A 104 10.22 -5.85 8.66
N THR A 105 10.60 -5.51 9.88
CA THR A 105 10.68 -6.48 10.98
C THR A 105 9.39 -6.43 11.78
N LEU A 106 9.01 -7.56 12.37
CA LEU A 106 7.77 -7.67 13.14
C LEU A 106 8.09 -7.98 14.61
N ASP A 107 7.43 -7.28 15.51
CA ASP A 107 7.44 -7.65 16.91
C ASP A 107 6.55 -8.89 17.11
N ASN A 108 7.03 -9.85 17.90
CA ASN A 108 6.28 -11.07 18.24
C ASN A 108 5.77 -11.84 17.00
N GLU A 109 6.60 -11.96 15.97
CA GLU A 109 6.26 -12.62 14.69
C GLU A 109 5.71 -14.05 14.90
N ASP A 110 6.23 -14.80 15.87
CA ASP A 110 5.80 -16.14 16.21
C ASP A 110 4.34 -16.23 16.73
N MET A 111 3.77 -15.11 17.14
CA MET A 111 2.37 -15.01 17.58
C MET A 111 1.42 -14.59 16.46
N LEU A 112 1.93 -14.22 15.29
CA LEU A 112 1.11 -13.75 14.18
C LEU A 112 0.62 -14.92 13.31
N PRO A 113 -0.59 -14.81 12.75
CA PRO A 113 -1.07 -15.78 11.77
C PRO A 113 -0.14 -15.84 10.56
N GLN A 114 0.25 -17.04 10.13
CA GLN A 114 1.20 -17.25 9.03
C GLN A 114 0.53 -17.58 7.69
N GLU A 115 -0.78 -17.80 7.70
CA GLU A 115 -1.54 -18.18 6.50
C GLU A 115 -1.89 -16.94 5.69
N ALA A 116 -1.19 -16.73 4.60
CA ALA A 116 -1.49 -15.66 3.66
C ALA A 116 -1.26 -16.15 2.23
N SER A 117 -2.01 -15.59 1.29
CA SER A 117 -1.90 -15.87 -0.14
C SER A 117 -1.71 -14.56 -0.91
N VAL A 118 -0.93 -14.61 -1.98
CA VAL A 118 -0.84 -13.49 -2.92
C VAL A 118 -2.19 -13.15 -3.56
N GLU A 119 -3.10 -14.10 -3.59
CA GLU A 119 -4.46 -13.92 -4.12
C GLU A 119 -5.28 -12.90 -3.33
N ASP A 120 -4.88 -12.60 -2.10
CA ASP A 120 -5.49 -11.57 -1.26
C ASP A 120 -4.96 -10.16 -1.53
N ASP A 121 -3.84 -10.04 -2.23
CA ASP A 121 -3.27 -8.76 -2.63
C ASP A 121 -4.22 -7.99 -3.56
N TYR A 122 -4.41 -6.71 -3.30
CA TYR A 122 -5.28 -5.84 -4.10
C TYR A 122 -4.95 -5.88 -5.60
N TYR A 123 -3.67 -5.83 -5.95
CA TYR A 123 -3.25 -5.83 -7.35
C TYR A 123 -3.54 -7.15 -8.03
N TYR A 124 -3.34 -8.28 -7.33
CA TYR A 124 -3.66 -9.60 -7.85
C TYR A 124 -5.16 -9.72 -8.16
N ARG A 125 -6.01 -9.34 -7.20
CA ARG A 125 -7.48 -9.38 -7.35
C ARG A 125 -8.02 -8.50 -8.47
N ASN A 126 -7.33 -7.40 -8.75
CA ASN A 126 -7.74 -6.46 -9.79
C ASN A 126 -7.04 -6.67 -11.14
N GLY A 127 -6.25 -7.75 -11.29
CA GLY A 127 -5.52 -8.03 -12.54
C GLY A 127 -4.39 -7.04 -12.83
N LEU A 128 -3.86 -6.42 -11.79
CA LEU A 128 -2.78 -5.41 -11.84
C LEU A 128 -1.45 -5.98 -11.33
N TYR A 129 -1.37 -7.29 -11.12
CA TYR A 129 -0.20 -8.02 -10.62
C TYR A 129 0.45 -8.81 -11.74
N PHE A 130 1.74 -8.59 -11.96
CA PHE A 130 2.47 -9.16 -13.09
C PHE A 130 3.69 -9.96 -12.65
N THR A 131 3.84 -11.16 -13.21
CA THR A 131 5.01 -12.04 -13.02
C THR A 131 6.13 -11.80 -14.04
N SER A 132 5.91 -10.91 -15.01
CA SER A 132 6.88 -10.47 -15.98
C SER A 132 6.57 -9.06 -16.47
N TYR A 133 7.57 -8.33 -16.91
CA TYR A 133 7.37 -7.02 -17.50
C TYR A 133 7.12 -7.14 -19.02
N ASP A 134 5.99 -6.64 -19.46
CA ASP A 134 5.65 -6.48 -20.89
C ASP A 134 4.93 -5.15 -21.12
N LEU A 135 5.63 -4.23 -21.77
CA LEU A 135 5.10 -2.90 -22.06
C LEU A 135 3.79 -2.92 -22.86
N LYS A 136 3.63 -3.88 -23.77
CA LYS A 136 2.41 -3.98 -24.59
C LYS A 136 1.21 -4.40 -23.76
N VAL A 137 1.42 -5.25 -22.77
CA VAL A 137 0.37 -5.64 -21.82
C VAL A 137 -0.05 -4.43 -21.00
N LEU A 138 0.90 -3.68 -20.46
CA LEU A 138 0.62 -2.47 -19.69
C LEU A 138 -0.06 -1.38 -20.53
N GLN A 139 0.30 -1.22 -21.81
CA GLN A 139 -0.36 -0.29 -22.73
C GLN A 139 -1.84 -0.62 -22.97
N GLY A 140 -2.23 -1.88 -22.83
CA GLY A 140 -3.62 -2.33 -22.93
C GLY A 140 -4.47 -1.96 -21.72
N MET A 141 -3.85 -1.51 -20.64
CA MET A 141 -4.57 -1.12 -19.43
C MET A 141 -5.12 0.30 -19.60
N THR A 142 -6.44 0.41 -19.69
CA THR A 142 -7.11 1.70 -19.76
C THR A 142 -7.40 2.20 -18.36
N THR A 143 -7.04 3.45 -18.09
CA THR A 143 -7.41 4.13 -16.85
C THR A 143 -8.19 5.40 -17.15
N SER A 144 -9.24 5.65 -16.39
CA SER A 144 -9.96 6.94 -16.38
C SER A 144 -9.34 7.92 -15.38
N SER A 145 -8.37 7.46 -14.61
CA SER A 145 -7.66 8.24 -13.60
C SER A 145 -6.40 8.88 -14.18
N ASN A 146 -5.90 9.91 -13.50
CA ASN A 146 -4.64 10.55 -13.84
C ASN A 146 -3.41 9.73 -13.41
N TYR A 147 -3.60 8.46 -13.09
CA TYR A 147 -2.53 7.55 -12.70
C TYR A 147 -2.87 6.12 -13.07
N ILE A 148 -1.86 5.31 -13.21
CA ILE A 148 -1.93 3.85 -13.34
C ILE A 148 -1.05 3.22 -12.29
N THR A 149 -1.56 2.19 -11.61
CA THR A 149 -0.82 1.44 -10.59
C THR A 149 -0.76 -0.02 -10.95
N PHE A 150 0.35 -0.66 -10.67
CA PHE A 150 0.54 -2.10 -10.85
C PHE A 150 1.68 -2.60 -9.95
N LYS A 151 1.71 -3.91 -9.74
CA LYS A 151 2.66 -4.56 -8.85
C LYS A 151 3.33 -5.74 -9.56
N PHE A 152 4.58 -6.02 -9.19
CA PHE A 152 5.34 -7.15 -9.74
C PHE A 152 5.60 -8.21 -8.67
N SER A 153 5.69 -9.47 -9.11
CA SER A 153 5.89 -10.63 -8.24
C SER A 153 7.21 -10.59 -7.47
N ASP A 154 8.22 -9.98 -8.05
CA ASP A 154 9.58 -9.98 -7.53
C ASP A 154 10.34 -8.72 -7.87
N ARG A 155 11.48 -8.53 -7.20
CA ARG A 155 12.33 -7.36 -7.32
C ARG A 155 13.00 -7.25 -8.70
N GLU A 156 13.39 -8.34 -9.31
CA GLU A 156 14.06 -8.33 -10.62
C GLU A 156 13.11 -7.84 -11.72
N THR A 157 11.87 -8.33 -11.72
CA THR A 157 10.82 -7.88 -12.64
C THR A 157 10.49 -6.41 -12.42
N TYR A 158 10.41 -5.96 -11.15
CA TYR A 158 10.21 -4.57 -10.79
C TYR A 158 11.33 -3.66 -11.31
N ASP A 159 12.61 -4.02 -11.06
CA ASP A 159 13.76 -3.23 -11.51
C ASP A 159 13.83 -3.16 -13.04
N THR A 160 13.47 -4.25 -13.74
CA THR A 160 13.34 -4.27 -15.21
C THR A 160 12.30 -3.28 -15.69
N ALA A 161 11.15 -3.23 -15.04
CA ALA A 161 10.08 -2.27 -15.35
C ALA A 161 10.52 -0.83 -15.10
N CYS A 162 11.15 -0.55 -13.96
CA CYS A 162 11.69 0.77 -13.63
C CYS A 162 12.69 1.26 -14.67
N HIS A 163 13.65 0.40 -15.05
CA HIS A 163 14.63 0.72 -16.07
C HIS A 163 13.97 1.05 -17.43
N SER A 164 13.01 0.25 -17.87
CA SER A 164 12.30 0.49 -19.13
C SER A 164 11.46 1.77 -19.05
N LEU A 165 10.62 1.88 -18.05
CA LEU A 165 9.67 2.99 -17.94
C LEU A 165 10.36 4.32 -17.72
N PHE A 166 11.33 4.40 -16.82
CA PHE A 166 11.89 5.68 -16.37
C PHE A 166 13.21 6.04 -17.03
N GLU A 167 14.15 5.10 -17.17
CA GLU A 167 15.45 5.40 -17.78
C GLU A 167 15.38 5.43 -19.31
N LYS A 168 14.59 4.53 -19.94
CA LYS A 168 14.34 4.57 -21.39
C LYS A 168 13.21 5.50 -21.79
N GLY A 169 12.38 5.93 -20.82
CA GLY A 169 11.26 6.83 -21.05
C GLY A 169 10.03 6.19 -21.69
N ASP A 170 9.86 4.88 -21.51
CA ASP A 170 8.75 4.12 -22.11
C ASP A 170 7.40 4.40 -21.42
N TYR A 171 7.39 5.07 -20.26
CA TYR A 171 6.16 5.55 -19.59
C TYR A 171 5.24 6.36 -20.53
N LYS A 172 5.80 7.10 -21.47
CA LYS A 172 5.05 7.88 -22.46
C LYS A 172 4.11 7.04 -23.32
N TYR A 173 4.35 5.74 -23.40
CA TYR A 173 3.48 4.81 -24.11
C TYR A 173 2.34 4.29 -23.25
N LEU A 174 2.47 4.36 -21.93
CA LEU A 174 1.38 4.01 -21.01
C LEU A 174 0.36 5.14 -20.91
N ILE A 175 0.83 6.38 -21.02
CA ILE A 175 0.04 7.58 -20.80
C ILE A 175 0.27 8.55 -21.94
N PRO A 176 -0.39 8.35 -23.10
CA PRO A 176 -0.16 9.16 -24.29
C PRO A 176 -0.48 10.65 -24.13
N THR A 177 -1.28 11.00 -23.11
CA THR A 177 -1.71 12.39 -22.84
C THR A 177 -0.84 13.11 -21.82
N ALA A 178 0.14 12.44 -21.22
CA ALA A 178 1.07 13.05 -20.26
C ALA A 178 1.91 14.15 -20.93
N ARG A 179 1.43 15.38 -20.87
CA ARG A 179 2.16 16.56 -21.30
C ARG A 179 2.87 17.19 -20.12
N GLY A 180 4.08 16.70 -19.82
CA GLY A 180 4.98 17.38 -18.88
C GLY A 180 4.65 17.20 -17.40
N GLY A 181 3.95 16.12 -17.02
CA GLY A 181 3.70 15.78 -15.64
C GLY A 181 4.95 15.22 -14.93
N THR A 182 5.03 15.41 -13.64
CA THR A 182 6.04 14.73 -12.81
C THR A 182 5.63 13.28 -12.65
N ILE A 183 6.48 12.35 -13.09
CA ILE A 183 6.28 10.94 -12.81
C ILE A 183 6.83 10.68 -11.43
N THR A 184 5.99 10.20 -10.56
CA THR A 184 6.37 9.73 -9.25
C THR A 184 6.12 8.24 -9.18
N TYR A 185 7.04 7.51 -8.59
CA TYR A 185 6.88 6.08 -8.34
C TYR A 185 7.04 5.81 -6.85
N MET A 186 6.25 4.89 -6.33
CA MET A 186 6.40 4.38 -4.97
C MET A 186 7.12 3.03 -5.04
N GLN A 187 8.11 2.84 -4.20
CA GLN A 187 9.01 1.68 -4.24
C GLN A 187 8.61 0.55 -3.26
N GLU A 188 7.39 0.47 -2.76
CA GLU A 188 7.06 -0.54 -1.76
C GLU A 188 5.74 -1.23 -2.04
N PRO A 189 5.66 -2.49 -1.76
CA PRO A 189 6.55 -3.63 -1.98
C PRO A 189 6.43 -4.14 -3.43
N ASN A 190 7.36 -3.81 -4.29
CA ASN A 190 7.39 -4.11 -5.73
C ASN A 190 6.23 -3.50 -6.53
N SER A 191 5.61 -2.45 -6.04
CA SER A 191 4.53 -1.74 -6.72
C SER A 191 5.03 -0.45 -7.34
N LEU A 192 4.46 -0.12 -8.49
CA LEU A 192 4.67 1.12 -9.22
C LEU A 192 3.36 1.86 -9.35
N ALA A 193 3.40 3.16 -9.06
CA ALA A 193 2.36 4.08 -9.45
C ALA A 193 2.95 5.08 -10.44
N VAL A 194 2.39 5.16 -11.64
CA VAL A 194 2.76 6.14 -12.66
C VAL A 194 1.66 7.18 -12.72
N PHE A 195 1.99 8.42 -12.37
CA PHE A 195 1.06 9.54 -12.34
C PHE A 195 1.29 10.46 -13.55
N ILE A 196 0.21 11.12 -14.00
CA ILE A 196 0.20 12.05 -15.12
C ILE A 196 0.23 13.49 -14.61
#